data_b4104f5dc5c9565c99553b7276a370dc
#
_entry.id   b4104f5dc5c9565c99553b7276a370dc
#
_cell.length_a   1.000
_cell.length_b   1.000
_cell.length_c   1.000
_cell.angle_alpha   90.00
_cell.angle_beta   90.00
_cell.angle_gamma   90.00
#
_symmetry.space_group_name_H-M   'P 1'
#
loop_
_entity.id
_entity.type
_entity.pdbx_description
1 polymer ?
#
loop_
_entity_poly.entity_id
_entity_poly.type
_entity_poly.pdbx_seq_one_letter_code
_entity_poly.pdbx_strand_id
1 'polypeptide(L)'
;MALFDVIILGGGPAGYVCAIRCAQLGMQVAVIEREALGGTCVLWGCIPAKSLLESAGLAVKLGKAAEHGITIDGITLDFGPAMKRSRSISAQNSKGVEFLFKKYKVQWIRCEGVIEKAKKVSVTLADGKKETHEAKKAVVIATGSRVKGLPQAGLELDKNVVLSSDDVLVAEKAPASMVVVGAGAVGVEFADVFAAFGTKVTMVEVAPTILPIEDADCSAELAKAFKKRKIEVLTGAKITSTKVTKTGATLVVEAGGSTHTLEVEKVLVAAGRAPNVEKIGLETVGIAKSERGFVKINAKFETNVAGYYAIGDVAGNQMLAHKGSREGHVLADLLGGEHPHLVNYNNIPSCTYCHPEVASIGLTEQACKDQKLDYKVGKFPFSANGRARTSGETDGFVKIIRDAKYGEILGAHIVGAHATEMIHELVVARENEFTVEEIDLAIHAHPTLSEAIGEAVLDSLGKMIHA
;
A
#
# COMPACT_ATOMS: atom_id res chain seq x y z
N MET A 1 -22.94 25.54 -17.46
CA MET A 1 -22.82 25.30 -16.01
C MET A 1 -23.76 24.15 -15.66
N ALA A 2 -23.25 23.04 -15.16
CA ALA A 2 -24.09 21.93 -14.66
C ALA A 2 -24.09 21.96 -13.13
N LEU A 3 -25.20 21.50 -12.55
CA LEU A 3 -25.44 21.48 -11.12
C LEU A 3 -25.48 20.01 -10.66
N PHE A 4 -24.63 19.66 -9.69
CA PHE A 4 -24.56 18.34 -9.07
C PHE A 4 -24.84 18.43 -7.57
N ASP A 5 -25.15 17.33 -6.93
CA ASP A 5 -25.20 17.30 -5.47
C ASP A 5 -23.78 17.25 -4.89
N VAL A 6 -22.91 16.45 -5.51
CA VAL A 6 -21.51 16.27 -5.09
C VAL A 6 -20.58 16.32 -6.32
N ILE A 7 -19.47 17.06 -6.21
CA ILE A 7 -18.38 17.04 -7.19
C ILE A 7 -17.14 16.51 -6.50
N ILE A 8 -16.50 15.50 -7.10
CA ILE A 8 -15.30 14.83 -6.55
C ILE A 8 -14.12 15.07 -7.50
N LEU A 9 -13.01 15.58 -6.98
CA LEU A 9 -11.76 15.73 -7.71
C LEU A 9 -10.88 14.51 -7.45
N GLY A 10 -10.69 13.68 -8.47
CA GLY A 10 -9.91 12.45 -8.45
C GLY A 10 -10.76 11.19 -8.51
N GLY A 11 -10.43 10.31 -9.45
CA GLY A 11 -11.10 9.01 -9.72
C GLY A 11 -10.39 7.80 -9.14
N GLY A 12 -9.51 7.99 -8.12
CA GLY A 12 -8.85 6.91 -7.39
C GLY A 12 -9.78 6.19 -6.41
N PRO A 13 -9.28 5.18 -5.63
CA PRO A 13 -10.11 4.36 -4.75
C PRO A 13 -11.03 5.15 -3.81
N ALA A 14 -10.52 6.20 -3.19
CA ALA A 14 -11.34 7.05 -2.33
C ALA A 14 -12.45 7.77 -3.13
N GLY A 15 -12.10 8.36 -4.28
CA GLY A 15 -13.03 9.16 -5.08
C GLY A 15 -14.11 8.32 -5.77
N TYR A 16 -13.73 7.21 -6.44
CA TYR A 16 -14.74 6.41 -7.15
C TYR A 16 -15.68 5.66 -6.20
N VAL A 17 -15.20 5.20 -5.04
CA VAL A 17 -16.06 4.57 -4.02
C VAL A 17 -17.05 5.59 -3.46
N CYS A 18 -16.57 6.79 -3.09
CA CYS A 18 -17.42 7.89 -2.64
C CYS A 18 -18.49 8.23 -3.69
N ALA A 19 -18.09 8.36 -4.96
CA ALA A 19 -18.99 8.70 -6.06
C ALA A 19 -20.10 7.67 -6.23
N ILE A 20 -19.74 6.39 -6.28
CA ILE A 20 -20.70 5.29 -6.46
C ILE A 20 -21.66 5.23 -5.26
N ARG A 21 -21.15 5.35 -4.04
CA ARG A 21 -21.98 5.30 -2.84
C ARG A 21 -22.93 6.51 -2.75
N CYS A 22 -22.46 7.72 -3.06
CA CYS A 22 -23.33 8.90 -3.19
C CYS A 22 -24.45 8.67 -4.21
N ALA A 23 -24.12 8.11 -5.38
CA ALA A 23 -25.13 7.80 -6.41
C ALA A 23 -26.13 6.73 -5.96
N GLN A 24 -25.71 5.71 -5.20
CA GLN A 24 -26.61 4.73 -4.58
C GLN A 24 -27.59 5.36 -3.59
N LEU A 25 -27.17 6.44 -2.93
CA LEU A 25 -28.02 7.24 -2.04
C LEU A 25 -28.86 8.31 -2.78
N GLY A 26 -28.97 8.22 -4.11
CA GLY A 26 -29.82 9.07 -4.94
C GLY A 26 -29.23 10.45 -5.28
N MET A 27 -27.97 10.72 -4.96
CA MET A 27 -27.32 11.99 -5.27
C MET A 27 -26.82 12.04 -6.73
N GLN A 28 -26.87 13.23 -7.35
CA GLN A 28 -26.24 13.49 -8.65
C GLN A 28 -24.78 13.80 -8.46
N VAL A 29 -23.90 12.97 -9.03
CA VAL A 29 -22.46 13.04 -8.79
C VAL A 29 -21.67 13.24 -10.07
N ALA A 30 -20.70 14.15 -10.03
CA ALA A 30 -19.63 14.26 -11.03
C ALA A 30 -18.28 13.92 -10.41
N VAL A 31 -17.46 13.15 -11.15
CA VAL A 31 -16.06 12.92 -10.85
C VAL A 31 -15.21 13.58 -11.93
N ILE A 32 -14.28 14.43 -11.51
CA ILE A 32 -13.32 15.07 -12.38
C ILE A 32 -12.01 14.31 -12.26
N GLU A 33 -11.61 13.62 -13.32
CA GLU A 33 -10.38 12.82 -13.37
C GLU A 33 -9.75 12.96 -14.77
N ARG A 34 -8.50 13.37 -14.80
CA ARG A 34 -7.76 13.67 -16.06
C ARG A 34 -7.28 12.42 -16.80
N GLU A 35 -6.98 11.37 -16.04
CA GLU A 35 -6.50 10.08 -16.56
C GLU A 35 -7.65 9.08 -16.69
N ALA A 36 -7.33 7.79 -16.74
CA ALA A 36 -8.31 6.73 -16.64
C ALA A 36 -8.78 6.57 -15.18
N LEU A 37 -9.96 6.03 -14.96
CA LEU A 37 -10.52 5.79 -13.64
C LEU A 37 -9.76 4.68 -12.90
N GLY A 38 -9.67 4.80 -11.58
CA GLY A 38 -8.98 3.85 -10.71
C GLY A 38 -7.76 4.43 -9.98
N GLY A 39 -7.24 5.59 -10.44
CA GLY A 39 -6.14 6.33 -9.81
C GLY A 39 -4.86 5.50 -9.66
N THR A 40 -3.96 5.95 -8.78
CA THR A 40 -2.65 5.30 -8.56
C THR A 40 -2.78 3.80 -8.28
N CYS A 41 -3.69 3.37 -7.42
CA CYS A 41 -3.80 1.95 -7.04
C CYS A 41 -4.07 1.04 -8.23
N VAL A 42 -5.03 1.38 -9.09
CA VAL A 42 -5.43 0.56 -10.25
C VAL A 42 -4.45 0.70 -11.40
N LEU A 43 -3.92 1.91 -11.64
CA LEU A 43 -3.14 2.21 -12.84
C LEU A 43 -1.63 2.14 -12.63
N TRP A 44 -1.12 2.57 -11.46
CA TRP A 44 0.29 2.86 -11.21
C TRP A 44 0.79 2.34 -9.85
N GLY A 45 0.09 1.38 -9.23
CA GLY A 45 0.44 0.90 -7.89
C GLY A 45 -0.01 -0.52 -7.62
N CYS A 46 -1.03 -0.68 -6.76
CA CYS A 46 -1.43 -1.95 -6.18
C CYS A 46 -1.66 -3.04 -7.23
N ILE A 47 -2.55 -2.81 -8.19
CA ILE A 47 -2.96 -3.85 -9.15
C ILE A 47 -1.79 -4.28 -10.06
N PRO A 48 -1.11 -3.37 -10.78
CA PRO A 48 0.00 -3.77 -11.63
C PRO A 48 1.18 -4.37 -10.84
N ALA A 49 1.50 -3.85 -9.65
CA ALA A 49 2.57 -4.41 -8.82
C ALA A 49 2.24 -5.83 -8.32
N LYS A 50 1.01 -6.08 -7.84
CA LYS A 50 0.59 -7.41 -7.39
C LYS A 50 0.58 -8.41 -8.55
N SER A 51 0.19 -7.99 -9.76
CA SER A 51 0.32 -8.84 -10.95
C SER A 51 1.77 -9.24 -11.26
N LEU A 52 2.74 -8.35 -11.01
CA LEU A 52 4.17 -8.67 -11.16
C LEU A 52 4.66 -9.57 -10.04
N LEU A 53 4.22 -9.34 -8.79
CA LEU A 53 4.55 -10.17 -7.64
C LEU A 53 4.05 -11.61 -7.81
N GLU A 54 2.85 -11.82 -8.36
CA GLU A 54 2.36 -13.15 -8.74
C GLU A 54 3.28 -13.84 -9.75
N SER A 55 3.74 -13.11 -10.77
CA SER A 55 4.70 -13.64 -11.75
C SER A 55 6.05 -13.95 -11.10
N ALA A 56 6.51 -13.10 -10.18
CA ALA A 56 7.74 -13.31 -9.42
C ALA A 56 7.63 -14.53 -8.49
N GLY A 57 6.51 -14.67 -7.77
CA GLY A 57 6.23 -15.82 -6.91
C GLY A 57 6.22 -17.13 -7.71
N LEU A 58 5.60 -17.14 -8.89
CA LEU A 58 5.63 -18.30 -9.79
C LEU A 58 7.07 -18.65 -10.22
N ALA A 59 7.89 -17.66 -10.59
CA ALA A 59 9.29 -17.88 -10.96
C ALA A 59 10.09 -18.51 -9.81
N VAL A 60 9.88 -18.04 -8.57
CA VAL A 60 10.51 -18.59 -7.37
C VAL A 60 10.04 -20.04 -7.12
N LYS A 61 8.74 -20.33 -7.26
CA LYS A 61 8.18 -21.69 -7.10
C LYS A 61 8.69 -22.66 -8.15
N LEU A 62 8.80 -22.23 -9.41
CA LEU A 62 9.38 -23.05 -10.48
C LEU A 62 10.85 -23.44 -10.19
N GLY A 63 11.62 -22.56 -9.53
CA GLY A 63 12.98 -22.88 -9.08
C GLY A 63 13.06 -24.02 -8.07
N LYS A 64 11.94 -24.37 -7.40
CA LYS A 64 11.80 -25.46 -6.42
C LYS A 64 11.02 -26.67 -6.96
N ALA A 65 10.70 -26.71 -8.25
CA ALA A 65 9.87 -27.75 -8.86
C ALA A 65 10.37 -29.18 -8.60
N ALA A 66 11.69 -29.38 -8.53
CA ALA A 66 12.31 -30.68 -8.23
C ALA A 66 11.91 -31.25 -6.85
N GLU A 67 11.65 -30.39 -5.85
CA GLU A 67 11.18 -30.81 -4.52
C GLU A 67 9.78 -31.47 -4.60
N HIS A 68 9.01 -31.14 -5.66
CA HIS A 68 7.69 -31.69 -5.93
C HIS A 68 7.71 -32.83 -6.97
N GLY A 69 8.89 -33.35 -7.33
CA GLY A 69 9.03 -34.41 -8.35
C GLY A 69 8.83 -33.92 -9.80
N ILE A 70 8.90 -32.62 -10.03
CA ILE A 70 8.71 -32.03 -11.36
C ILE A 70 10.08 -31.62 -11.92
N THR A 71 10.47 -32.23 -13.03
CA THR A 71 11.68 -31.87 -13.79
C THR A 71 11.35 -30.83 -14.86
N ILE A 72 12.13 -29.75 -14.92
CA ILE A 72 11.97 -28.69 -15.91
C ILE A 72 13.29 -28.53 -16.65
N ASP A 73 13.26 -28.72 -17.98
CA ASP A 73 14.43 -28.59 -18.87
C ASP A 73 14.68 -27.11 -19.21
N GLY A 74 15.12 -26.35 -18.24
CA GLY A 74 15.41 -24.91 -18.34
C GLY A 74 14.20 -24.03 -18.14
N ILE A 75 14.44 -22.87 -17.49
CA ILE A 75 13.44 -21.81 -17.28
C ILE A 75 14.00 -20.53 -17.90
N THR A 76 13.26 -19.95 -18.83
CA THR A 76 13.55 -18.60 -19.34
C THR A 76 12.57 -17.63 -18.70
N LEU A 77 13.09 -16.63 -17.99
CA LEU A 77 12.29 -15.57 -17.38
C LEU A 77 12.33 -14.36 -18.30
N ASP A 78 11.19 -13.97 -18.84
CA ASP A 78 11.03 -12.78 -19.68
C ASP A 78 10.12 -11.76 -18.97
N PHE A 79 10.70 -10.64 -18.60
CA PHE A 79 10.01 -9.57 -17.88
C PHE A 79 8.96 -8.85 -18.75
N GLY A 80 9.20 -8.74 -20.06
CA GLY A 80 8.32 -8.03 -20.99
C GLY A 80 6.89 -8.58 -21.02
N PRO A 81 6.67 -9.88 -21.24
CA PRO A 81 5.35 -10.50 -21.14
C PRO A 81 4.70 -10.37 -19.78
N ALA A 82 5.46 -10.49 -18.68
CA ALA A 82 4.94 -10.28 -17.31
C ALA A 82 4.44 -8.84 -17.14
N MET A 83 5.19 -7.85 -17.60
CA MET A 83 4.78 -6.46 -17.60
C MET A 83 3.54 -6.23 -18.47
N LYS A 84 3.50 -6.78 -19.68
CA LYS A 84 2.33 -6.67 -20.57
C LYS A 84 1.06 -7.26 -19.92
N ARG A 85 1.17 -8.40 -19.24
CA ARG A 85 0.09 -9.01 -18.45
C ARG A 85 -0.36 -8.04 -17.34
N SER A 86 0.57 -7.49 -16.58
CA SER A 86 0.31 -6.52 -15.51
C SER A 86 -0.47 -5.30 -16.03
N ARG A 87 -0.03 -4.70 -17.11
CA ARG A 87 -0.72 -3.55 -17.74
C ARG A 87 -2.11 -3.89 -18.27
N SER A 88 -2.28 -5.09 -18.83
CA SER A 88 -3.59 -5.59 -19.29
C SER A 88 -4.59 -5.73 -18.15
N ILE A 89 -4.17 -6.31 -17.01
CA ILE A 89 -5.00 -6.45 -15.82
C ILE A 89 -5.38 -5.07 -15.26
N SER A 90 -4.42 -4.15 -15.18
CA SER A 90 -4.67 -2.77 -14.77
C SER A 90 -5.74 -2.09 -15.65
N ALA A 91 -5.62 -2.21 -16.96
CA ALA A 91 -6.58 -1.66 -17.91
C ALA A 91 -7.98 -2.28 -17.78
N GLN A 92 -8.07 -3.60 -17.54
CA GLN A 92 -9.35 -4.29 -17.30
C GLN A 92 -10.04 -3.77 -16.02
N ASN A 93 -9.28 -3.60 -14.93
CA ASN A 93 -9.82 -3.05 -13.67
C ASN A 93 -10.33 -1.61 -13.84
N SER A 94 -9.59 -0.76 -14.57
CA SER A 94 -10.04 0.61 -14.88
C SER A 94 -11.36 0.61 -15.67
N LYS A 95 -11.49 -0.24 -16.69
CA LYS A 95 -12.75 -0.44 -17.43
C LYS A 95 -13.89 -0.93 -16.53
N GLY A 96 -13.57 -1.72 -15.50
CA GLY A 96 -14.53 -2.12 -14.46
C GLY A 96 -15.09 -0.91 -13.69
N VAL A 97 -14.25 0.05 -13.33
CA VAL A 97 -14.69 1.28 -12.68
C VAL A 97 -15.55 2.14 -13.64
N GLU A 98 -15.17 2.23 -14.93
CA GLU A 98 -15.97 2.91 -15.94
C GLU A 98 -17.37 2.27 -16.10
N PHE A 99 -17.43 0.94 -16.09
CA PHE A 99 -18.70 0.21 -16.11
C PHE A 99 -19.58 0.57 -14.90
N LEU A 100 -18.99 0.61 -13.69
CA LEU A 100 -19.72 0.99 -12.49
C LEU A 100 -20.22 2.44 -12.57
N PHE A 101 -19.44 3.39 -13.10
CA PHE A 101 -19.90 4.74 -13.30
C PHE A 101 -21.11 4.82 -14.24
N LYS A 102 -21.09 4.07 -15.34
CA LYS A 102 -22.25 3.96 -16.25
C LYS A 102 -23.47 3.35 -15.53
N LYS A 103 -23.28 2.25 -14.79
CA LYS A 103 -24.32 1.57 -14.04
C LYS A 103 -25.02 2.48 -13.03
N TYR A 104 -24.24 3.27 -12.27
CA TYR A 104 -24.75 4.16 -11.23
C TYR A 104 -24.96 5.61 -11.70
N LYS A 105 -24.80 5.88 -13.00
CA LYS A 105 -25.00 7.19 -13.62
C LYS A 105 -24.11 8.28 -13.00
N VAL A 106 -22.90 7.94 -12.57
CA VAL A 106 -21.89 8.90 -12.16
C VAL A 106 -21.31 9.56 -13.40
N GLN A 107 -21.31 10.88 -13.46
CA GLN A 107 -20.72 11.60 -14.58
C GLN A 107 -19.20 11.69 -14.43
N TRP A 108 -18.46 11.13 -15.38
CA TRP A 108 -17.01 11.32 -15.47
C TRP A 108 -16.70 12.48 -16.40
N ILE A 109 -16.03 13.52 -15.88
CA ILE A 109 -15.53 14.67 -16.62
C ILE A 109 -14.02 14.49 -16.75
N ARG A 110 -13.57 14.14 -17.96
CA ARG A 110 -12.18 13.78 -18.22
C ARG A 110 -11.31 15.02 -18.46
N CYS A 111 -10.88 15.65 -17.37
CA CYS A 111 -10.03 16.84 -17.38
C CYS A 111 -9.44 17.12 -15.99
N GLU A 112 -8.64 18.18 -15.88
CA GLU A 112 -8.24 18.75 -14.60
C GLU A 112 -9.30 19.71 -14.08
N GLY A 113 -9.52 19.69 -12.76
CA GLY A 113 -10.45 20.57 -12.07
C GLY A 113 -9.73 21.52 -11.12
N VAL A 114 -10.21 22.76 -11.08
CA VAL A 114 -9.74 23.78 -10.14
C VAL A 114 -10.91 24.25 -9.28
N ILE A 115 -10.75 24.15 -7.97
CA ILE A 115 -11.74 24.57 -6.98
C ILE A 115 -11.84 26.09 -6.95
N GLU A 116 -13.06 26.59 -6.98
CA GLU A 116 -13.41 27.98 -6.83
C GLU A 116 -14.31 28.20 -5.60
N LYS A 117 -14.55 29.46 -5.25
CA LYS A 117 -15.48 29.82 -4.17
C LYS A 117 -16.90 29.30 -4.44
N ALA A 118 -17.73 29.27 -3.40
CA ALA A 118 -19.14 28.88 -3.47
C ALA A 118 -19.37 27.46 -4.03
N LYS A 119 -18.47 26.53 -3.68
CA LYS A 119 -18.51 25.11 -4.11
C LYS A 119 -18.56 24.94 -5.65
N LYS A 120 -17.88 25.81 -6.36
CA LYS A 120 -17.71 25.70 -7.81
C LYS A 120 -16.39 25.05 -8.17
N VAL A 121 -16.38 24.35 -9.28
CA VAL A 121 -15.18 23.75 -9.86
C VAL A 121 -15.14 24.13 -11.34
N SER A 122 -14.08 24.79 -11.74
CA SER A 122 -13.79 25.07 -13.15
C SER A 122 -12.96 23.97 -13.76
N VAL A 123 -13.23 23.67 -15.01
CA VAL A 123 -12.52 22.66 -15.81
C VAL A 123 -12.14 23.25 -17.16
N THR A 124 -11.02 22.79 -17.71
CA THR A 124 -10.63 23.09 -19.08
C THR A 124 -10.67 21.80 -19.89
N LEU A 125 -11.61 21.71 -20.82
CA LEU A 125 -11.78 20.54 -21.67
C LEU A 125 -10.64 20.42 -22.70
N ALA A 126 -10.52 19.27 -23.35
CA ALA A 126 -9.47 19.00 -24.33
C ALA A 126 -9.49 19.94 -25.54
N ASP A 127 -10.64 20.50 -25.88
CA ASP A 127 -10.83 21.53 -26.93
C ASP A 127 -10.49 22.97 -26.48
N GLY A 128 -10.01 23.11 -25.21
CA GLY A 128 -9.69 24.42 -24.61
C GLY A 128 -10.89 25.17 -24.01
N LYS A 129 -12.10 24.65 -24.16
CA LYS A 129 -13.32 25.29 -23.62
C LYS A 129 -13.30 25.19 -22.10
N LYS A 130 -13.56 26.32 -21.44
CA LYS A 130 -13.73 26.38 -19.98
C LYS A 130 -15.18 26.19 -19.61
N GLU A 131 -15.42 25.31 -18.64
CA GLU A 131 -16.73 25.09 -18.04
C GLU A 131 -16.62 25.21 -16.51
N THR A 132 -17.69 25.65 -15.88
CA THR A 132 -17.79 25.70 -14.41
C THR A 132 -18.99 24.87 -13.99
N HIS A 133 -18.79 24.00 -13.03
CA HIS A 133 -19.83 23.17 -12.41
C HIS A 133 -20.00 23.59 -10.95
N GLU A 134 -21.19 23.42 -10.41
CA GLU A 134 -21.52 23.80 -9.03
C GLU A 134 -22.03 22.60 -8.26
N ALA A 135 -21.55 22.46 -7.01
CA ALA A 135 -22.02 21.43 -6.08
C ALA A 135 -23.02 22.01 -5.08
N LYS A 136 -24.19 21.42 -4.95
CA LYS A 136 -25.18 21.84 -3.94
C LYS A 136 -24.72 21.52 -2.53
N LYS A 137 -24.25 20.27 -2.31
CA LYS A 137 -23.86 19.75 -1.00
C LYS A 137 -22.36 19.88 -0.75
N ALA A 138 -21.52 19.25 -1.58
CA ALA A 138 -20.11 19.10 -1.28
C ALA A 138 -19.20 19.09 -2.52
N VAL A 139 -17.99 19.66 -2.34
CA VAL A 139 -16.81 19.39 -3.17
C VAL A 139 -15.88 18.51 -2.38
N VAL A 140 -15.51 17.35 -2.94
CA VAL A 140 -14.64 16.35 -2.30
C VAL A 140 -13.29 16.31 -3.00
N ILE A 141 -12.22 16.51 -2.24
CA ILE A 141 -10.84 16.46 -2.71
C ILE A 141 -10.33 15.03 -2.49
N ALA A 142 -10.16 14.29 -3.58
CA ALA A 142 -9.66 12.92 -3.60
C ALA A 142 -8.50 12.76 -4.59
N THR A 143 -7.68 13.80 -4.74
CA THR A 143 -6.62 13.92 -5.74
C THR A 143 -5.41 13.02 -5.47
N GLY A 144 -5.37 12.36 -4.31
CA GLY A 144 -4.37 11.35 -3.98
C GLY A 144 -2.97 11.90 -3.75
N SER A 145 -1.99 11.09 -4.11
CA SER A 145 -0.57 11.37 -3.92
C SER A 145 0.25 10.97 -5.16
N ARG A 146 1.50 11.46 -5.23
CA ARG A 146 2.49 11.12 -6.27
C ARG A 146 3.79 10.66 -5.65
N VAL A 147 4.58 9.94 -6.42
CA VAL A 147 5.96 9.57 -6.06
C VAL A 147 6.82 10.82 -5.85
N LYS A 148 7.83 10.71 -4.99
CA LYS A 148 8.73 11.79 -4.63
C LYS A 148 10.16 11.38 -4.96
N GLY A 149 10.90 12.20 -5.70
CA GLY A 149 12.34 12.07 -5.88
C GLY A 149 13.13 12.44 -4.61
N LEU A 150 14.42 12.22 -4.64
CA LEU A 150 15.37 12.59 -3.57
C LEU A 150 16.46 13.53 -4.12
N PRO A 151 16.11 14.76 -4.53
CA PRO A 151 17.09 15.69 -5.11
C PRO A 151 18.23 16.02 -4.16
N GLN A 152 18.00 16.04 -2.85
CA GLN A 152 19.04 16.26 -1.84
C GLN A 152 20.10 15.14 -1.79
N ALA A 153 19.81 13.95 -2.33
CA ALA A 153 20.76 12.85 -2.50
C ALA A 153 21.28 12.75 -3.95
N GLY A 154 21.02 13.73 -4.80
CA GLY A 154 21.36 13.69 -6.22
C GLY A 154 20.54 12.68 -7.04
N LEU A 155 19.36 12.28 -6.54
CA LEU A 155 18.46 11.32 -7.17
C LEU A 155 17.18 12.02 -7.66
N GLU A 156 17.33 12.87 -8.67
CA GLU A 156 16.20 13.44 -9.41
C GLU A 156 15.66 12.40 -10.39
N LEU A 157 14.32 12.28 -10.46
CA LEU A 157 13.66 11.33 -11.35
C LEU A 157 13.85 11.75 -12.81
N ASP A 158 14.52 10.93 -13.60
CA ASP A 158 14.86 11.20 -15.00
C ASP A 158 14.17 10.25 -15.99
N LYS A 159 13.37 9.28 -15.49
CA LYS A 159 12.66 8.24 -16.26
C LYS A 159 13.56 7.31 -17.06
N ASN A 160 14.87 7.39 -16.89
CA ASN A 160 15.84 6.58 -17.61
C ASN A 160 16.71 5.76 -16.65
N VAL A 161 17.45 6.40 -15.77
CA VAL A 161 18.33 5.75 -14.80
C VAL A 161 17.77 5.83 -13.41
N VAL A 162 17.30 7.01 -13.00
CA VAL A 162 16.65 7.25 -11.70
C VAL A 162 15.13 7.20 -11.88
N LEU A 163 14.55 6.11 -11.46
CA LEU A 163 13.17 5.73 -11.74
C LEU A 163 12.27 5.90 -10.50
N SER A 164 11.03 6.25 -10.75
CA SER A 164 9.94 6.13 -9.79
C SER A 164 9.27 4.75 -9.87
N SER A 165 8.34 4.45 -8.93
CA SER A 165 7.49 3.26 -9.03
C SER A 165 6.60 3.25 -10.28
N ASP A 166 6.22 4.43 -10.79
CA ASP A 166 5.41 4.52 -12.00
C ASP A 166 6.24 4.18 -13.24
N ASP A 167 7.51 4.60 -13.28
CA ASP A 167 8.42 4.35 -14.40
C ASP A 167 8.77 2.86 -14.52
N VAL A 168 8.97 2.16 -13.40
CA VAL A 168 9.26 0.71 -13.43
C VAL A 168 8.05 -0.13 -13.85
N LEU A 169 6.83 0.38 -13.71
CA LEU A 169 5.59 -0.29 -14.17
C LEU A 169 5.34 -0.18 -15.68
N VAL A 170 6.25 0.42 -16.43
CA VAL A 170 6.25 0.44 -17.89
C VAL A 170 7.59 -0.01 -18.48
N ALA A 171 8.49 -0.55 -17.65
CA ALA A 171 9.77 -1.06 -18.10
C ALA A 171 9.59 -2.31 -19.00
N GLU A 172 10.28 -2.34 -20.12
CA GLU A 172 10.20 -3.47 -21.06
C GLU A 172 11.08 -4.65 -20.64
N LYS A 173 12.14 -4.39 -19.85
CA LYS A 173 13.13 -5.38 -19.43
C LYS A 173 13.50 -5.17 -17.96
N ALA A 174 13.78 -6.26 -17.26
CA ALA A 174 14.45 -6.20 -15.99
C ALA A 174 15.92 -5.74 -16.20
N PRO A 175 16.43 -4.76 -15.41
CA PRO A 175 17.82 -4.33 -15.50
C PRO A 175 18.76 -5.40 -14.93
N ALA A 176 20.04 -5.40 -15.35
CA ALA A 176 21.03 -6.31 -14.80
C ALA A 176 21.32 -6.03 -13.32
N SER A 177 21.27 -4.76 -12.91
CA SER A 177 21.48 -4.35 -11.51
C SER A 177 20.63 -3.13 -11.15
N MET A 178 20.19 -3.08 -9.89
CA MET A 178 19.35 -2.00 -9.38
C MET A 178 19.67 -1.69 -7.91
N VAL A 179 19.77 -0.41 -7.59
CA VAL A 179 19.65 0.08 -6.22
C VAL A 179 18.19 0.51 -5.98
N VAL A 180 17.59 0.00 -4.90
CA VAL A 180 16.27 0.44 -4.41
C VAL A 180 16.47 1.34 -3.21
N VAL A 181 16.15 2.61 -3.32
CA VAL A 181 16.28 3.61 -2.24
C VAL A 181 14.95 3.75 -1.53
N GLY A 182 14.93 3.31 -0.26
CA GLY A 182 13.75 3.18 0.58
C GLY A 182 13.28 1.73 0.69
N ALA A 183 13.21 1.20 1.91
CA ALA A 183 12.78 -0.17 2.20
C ALA A 183 11.41 -0.21 2.90
N GLY A 184 10.51 0.72 2.59
CA GLY A 184 9.08 0.58 2.85
C GLY A 184 8.41 -0.41 1.89
N ALA A 185 7.10 -0.64 2.02
CA ALA A 185 6.36 -1.65 1.25
C ALA A 185 6.64 -1.60 -0.27
N VAL A 186 6.63 -0.41 -0.88
CA VAL A 186 6.87 -0.24 -2.33
C VAL A 186 8.28 -0.70 -2.72
N GLY A 187 9.31 -0.28 -1.97
CA GLY A 187 10.69 -0.67 -2.25
C GLY A 187 10.91 -2.17 -2.08
N VAL A 188 10.37 -2.73 -1.01
CA VAL A 188 10.43 -4.17 -0.70
C VAL A 188 9.77 -5.01 -1.79
N GLU A 189 8.56 -4.64 -2.23
CA GLU A 189 7.84 -5.36 -3.29
C GLU A 189 8.58 -5.33 -4.64
N PHE A 190 9.09 -4.18 -5.06
CA PHE A 190 9.86 -4.11 -6.31
C PHE A 190 11.23 -4.77 -6.21
N ALA A 191 11.90 -4.73 -5.04
CA ALA A 191 13.12 -5.49 -4.82
C ALA A 191 12.90 -6.99 -5.01
N ASP A 192 11.78 -7.50 -4.50
CA ASP A 192 11.37 -8.89 -4.66
C ASP A 192 11.08 -9.24 -6.13
N VAL A 193 10.29 -8.42 -6.83
CA VAL A 193 9.97 -8.61 -8.25
C VAL A 193 11.24 -8.68 -9.09
N PHE A 194 12.10 -7.66 -9.00
CA PHE A 194 13.30 -7.59 -9.85
C PHE A 194 14.30 -8.70 -9.52
N ALA A 195 14.49 -9.03 -8.25
CA ALA A 195 15.36 -10.14 -7.86
C ALA A 195 14.86 -11.49 -8.41
N ALA A 196 13.55 -11.72 -8.41
CA ALA A 196 12.96 -12.93 -8.97
C ALA A 196 13.18 -13.05 -10.50
N PHE A 197 13.27 -11.92 -11.22
CA PHE A 197 13.61 -11.86 -12.63
C PHE A 197 15.12 -11.76 -12.92
N GLY A 198 15.98 -11.98 -11.92
CA GLY A 198 17.43 -12.08 -12.10
C GLY A 198 18.22 -10.78 -11.97
N THR A 199 17.59 -9.66 -11.61
CA THR A 199 18.29 -8.40 -11.31
C THR A 199 19.11 -8.55 -10.04
N LYS A 200 20.37 -8.09 -10.02
CA LYS A 200 21.14 -7.92 -8.80
C LYS A 200 20.61 -6.70 -8.05
N VAL A 201 19.93 -6.92 -6.92
CA VAL A 201 19.25 -5.86 -6.15
C VAL A 201 20.02 -5.56 -4.87
N THR A 202 20.28 -4.27 -4.62
CA THR A 202 20.74 -3.75 -3.34
C THR A 202 19.72 -2.71 -2.83
N MET A 203 19.19 -2.89 -1.64
CA MET A 203 18.32 -1.93 -0.98
C MET A 203 19.09 -1.01 -0.08
N VAL A 204 18.77 0.28 -0.06
CA VAL A 204 19.39 1.31 0.79
C VAL A 204 18.28 1.99 1.59
N GLU A 205 18.33 1.86 2.93
CA GLU A 205 17.33 2.38 3.85
C GLU A 205 17.98 3.21 4.96
N VAL A 206 17.48 4.41 5.18
CA VAL A 206 17.99 5.31 6.24
C VAL A 206 17.56 4.86 7.64
N ALA A 207 16.40 4.22 7.74
CA ALA A 207 15.96 3.62 9.00
C ALA A 207 16.82 2.41 9.40
N PRO A 208 16.84 2.02 10.69
CA PRO A 208 17.64 0.91 11.16
C PRO A 208 17.13 -0.48 10.68
N THR A 209 15.93 -0.56 10.13
CA THR A 209 15.31 -1.81 9.66
C THR A 209 14.60 -1.62 8.33
N ILE A 210 14.39 -2.69 7.57
CA ILE A 210 13.41 -2.71 6.47
C ILE A 210 12.01 -2.71 7.04
N LEU A 211 11.02 -2.26 6.27
CA LEU A 211 9.65 -2.07 6.72
C LEU A 211 9.60 -1.38 8.10
N PRO A 212 10.13 -0.17 8.24
CA PRO A 212 10.38 0.45 9.55
C PRO A 212 9.13 0.78 10.38
N ILE A 213 7.94 0.66 9.78
CA ILE A 213 6.65 0.84 10.47
C ILE A 213 6.08 -0.48 11.01
N GLU A 214 6.64 -1.63 10.62
CA GLU A 214 6.20 -2.94 11.06
C GLU A 214 6.86 -3.33 12.40
N ASP A 215 6.37 -4.40 13.02
CA ASP A 215 6.98 -4.96 14.22
C ASP A 215 8.42 -5.42 13.92
N ALA A 216 9.32 -5.23 14.88
CA ALA A 216 10.75 -5.51 14.71
C ALA A 216 11.03 -6.99 14.33
N ASP A 217 10.24 -7.92 14.85
CA ASP A 217 10.35 -9.33 14.48
C ASP A 217 10.01 -9.58 13.01
N CYS A 218 9.01 -8.87 12.48
CA CYS A 218 8.64 -8.95 11.07
C CYS A 218 9.76 -8.44 10.17
N SER A 219 10.33 -7.28 10.52
CA SER A 219 11.46 -6.70 9.80
C SER A 219 12.68 -7.63 9.79
N ALA A 220 12.99 -8.24 10.94
CA ALA A 220 14.11 -9.17 11.07
C ALA A 220 13.92 -10.45 10.25
N GLU A 221 12.72 -11.04 10.27
CA GLU A 221 12.43 -12.28 9.52
C GLU A 221 12.44 -12.01 8.00
N LEU A 222 11.86 -10.88 7.54
CA LEU A 222 11.92 -10.52 6.13
C LEU A 222 13.36 -10.25 5.67
N ALA A 223 14.18 -9.56 6.46
CA ALA A 223 15.59 -9.32 6.16
C ALA A 223 16.37 -10.64 6.01
N LYS A 224 16.10 -11.61 6.87
CA LYS A 224 16.67 -12.97 6.79
C LYS A 224 16.24 -13.68 5.51
N ALA A 225 14.95 -13.60 5.13
CA ALA A 225 14.44 -14.19 3.90
C ALA A 225 15.07 -13.53 2.65
N PHE A 226 15.20 -12.21 2.62
CA PHE A 226 15.84 -11.47 1.53
C PHE A 226 17.32 -11.83 1.38
N LYS A 227 18.05 -11.98 2.49
CA LYS A 227 19.45 -12.44 2.46
C LYS A 227 19.57 -13.83 1.84
N LYS A 228 18.69 -14.80 2.17
CA LYS A 228 18.64 -16.12 1.54
C LYS A 228 18.46 -16.02 0.01
N ARG A 229 17.68 -15.05 -0.44
CA ARG A 229 17.41 -14.78 -1.86
C ARG A 229 18.42 -13.85 -2.53
N LYS A 230 19.55 -13.56 -1.86
CA LYS A 230 20.63 -12.70 -2.34
C LYS A 230 20.22 -11.25 -2.65
N ILE A 231 19.17 -10.75 -2.02
CA ILE A 231 18.82 -9.34 -1.99
C ILE A 231 19.64 -8.70 -0.86
N GLU A 232 20.57 -7.83 -1.23
CA GLU A 232 21.39 -7.11 -0.25
C GLU A 232 20.57 -5.97 0.37
N VAL A 233 20.69 -5.78 1.68
CA VAL A 233 19.98 -4.73 2.41
C VAL A 233 20.94 -3.95 3.28
N LEU A 234 21.10 -2.66 2.99
CA LEU A 234 21.89 -1.71 3.76
C LEU A 234 20.92 -0.81 4.55
N THR A 235 20.83 -1.04 5.86
CA THR A 235 19.99 -0.26 6.78
C THR A 235 20.83 0.71 7.62
N GLY A 236 20.19 1.74 8.22
CA GLY A 236 20.91 2.85 8.86
C GLY A 236 21.81 3.56 7.87
N ALA A 237 21.49 3.50 6.59
CA ALA A 237 22.36 3.87 5.49
C ALA A 237 22.19 5.33 5.08
N LYS A 238 23.29 5.98 4.74
CA LYS A 238 23.31 7.36 4.24
C LYS A 238 24.00 7.41 2.88
N ILE A 239 23.27 7.89 1.86
CA ILE A 239 23.86 8.19 0.55
C ILE A 239 24.68 9.49 0.70
N THR A 240 25.99 9.42 0.49
CA THR A 240 26.90 10.55 0.64
C THR A 240 27.30 11.18 -0.69
N SER A 241 27.24 10.41 -1.78
CA SER A 241 27.51 10.90 -3.13
C SER A 241 26.73 10.10 -4.16
N THR A 242 26.29 10.77 -5.23
CA THR A 242 25.63 10.15 -6.37
C THR A 242 26.16 10.75 -7.66
N LYS A 243 26.50 9.89 -8.62
CA LYS A 243 26.85 10.28 -9.99
C LYS A 243 25.97 9.50 -10.94
N VAL A 244 25.07 10.21 -11.64
CA VAL A 244 24.20 9.63 -12.66
C VAL A 244 24.79 9.88 -14.04
N THR A 245 24.76 8.88 -14.90
CA THR A 245 25.19 8.91 -16.30
C THR A 245 24.02 8.54 -17.22
N LYS A 246 24.23 8.47 -18.52
CA LYS A 246 23.18 8.06 -19.47
C LYS A 246 22.81 6.57 -19.35
N THR A 247 23.68 5.74 -18.80
CA THR A 247 23.55 4.27 -18.81
C THR A 247 23.51 3.64 -17.41
N GLY A 248 23.72 4.41 -16.36
CA GLY A 248 23.70 3.88 -15.00
C GLY A 248 24.06 4.93 -13.96
N ALA A 249 24.18 4.52 -12.72
CA ALA A 249 24.52 5.39 -11.59
C ALA A 249 25.57 4.74 -10.69
N THR A 250 26.39 5.58 -10.07
CA THR A 250 27.31 5.21 -8.97
C THR A 250 26.85 5.93 -7.71
N LEU A 251 26.53 5.17 -6.66
CA LEU A 251 26.17 5.69 -5.34
C LEU A 251 27.25 5.32 -4.34
N VAL A 252 27.66 6.28 -3.52
CA VAL A 252 28.49 6.02 -2.34
C VAL A 252 27.59 6.05 -1.12
N VAL A 253 27.58 4.95 -0.38
CA VAL A 253 26.67 4.72 0.75
C VAL A 253 27.46 4.35 1.98
N GLU A 254 27.26 5.06 3.08
CA GLU A 254 27.75 4.71 4.40
C GLU A 254 26.71 3.88 5.13
N ALA A 255 27.07 2.66 5.56
CA ALA A 255 26.20 1.76 6.33
C ALA A 255 27.05 0.84 7.21
N GLY A 256 26.60 0.57 8.44
CA GLY A 256 27.28 -0.34 9.36
C GLY A 256 28.75 0.02 9.66
N GLY A 257 29.12 1.30 9.61
CA GLY A 257 30.49 1.76 9.80
C GLY A 257 31.43 1.55 8.60
N SER A 258 30.90 1.12 7.45
CA SER A 258 31.65 0.89 6.21
C SER A 258 31.12 1.76 5.08
N THR A 259 31.96 2.03 4.09
CA THR A 259 31.62 2.74 2.86
C THR A 259 31.45 1.72 1.73
N HIS A 260 30.30 1.77 1.06
CA HIS A 260 29.95 0.93 -0.07
C HIS A 260 29.87 1.79 -1.34
N THR A 261 30.52 1.35 -2.41
CA THR A 261 30.37 1.95 -3.74
C THR A 261 29.50 1.03 -4.60
N LEU A 262 28.32 1.50 -4.97
CA LEU A 262 27.32 0.74 -5.72
C LEU A 262 27.25 1.26 -7.14
N GLU A 263 27.69 0.46 -8.10
CA GLU A 263 27.58 0.74 -9.54
C GLU A 263 26.42 -0.06 -10.10
N VAL A 264 25.41 0.60 -10.66
CA VAL A 264 24.17 -0.02 -11.09
C VAL A 264 23.64 0.57 -12.38
N GLU A 265 22.84 -0.24 -13.09
CA GLU A 265 22.15 0.18 -14.30
C GLU A 265 20.99 1.14 -13.98
N LYS A 266 20.22 0.85 -12.93
CA LYS A 266 19.02 1.63 -12.55
C LYS A 266 19.01 1.90 -11.04
N VAL A 267 18.36 3.00 -10.68
CA VAL A 267 18.02 3.34 -9.29
C VAL A 267 16.51 3.52 -9.20
N LEU A 268 15.85 2.76 -8.34
CA LEU A 268 14.44 2.97 -7.99
C LEU A 268 14.36 3.82 -6.74
N VAL A 269 13.71 4.98 -6.82
CA VAL A 269 13.43 5.82 -5.66
C VAL A 269 12.04 5.49 -5.12
N ALA A 270 12.00 4.84 -3.95
CA ALA A 270 10.81 4.42 -3.23
C ALA A 270 10.72 5.10 -1.83
N ALA A 271 11.26 6.32 -1.69
CA ALA A 271 11.45 7.03 -0.43
C ALA A 271 10.29 7.95 -0.05
N GLY A 272 9.06 7.53 -0.33
CA GLY A 272 7.84 8.19 0.09
C GLY A 272 7.05 8.88 -1.01
N ARG A 273 5.92 9.49 -0.61
CA ARG A 273 4.95 10.12 -1.50
C ARG A 273 4.63 11.54 -1.02
N ALA A 274 4.15 12.38 -1.94
CA ALA A 274 3.68 13.74 -1.66
C ALA A 274 2.21 13.89 -2.08
N PRO A 275 1.37 14.62 -1.32
CA PRO A 275 -0.02 14.84 -1.69
C PRO A 275 -0.15 15.69 -2.97
N ASN A 276 -1.19 15.46 -3.76
CA ASN A 276 -1.50 16.24 -4.95
C ASN A 276 -2.40 17.43 -4.58
N VAL A 277 -1.78 18.52 -4.19
CA VAL A 277 -2.46 19.72 -3.67
C VAL A 277 -2.20 20.97 -4.53
N GLU A 278 -1.26 20.90 -5.46
CA GLU A 278 -0.86 22.04 -6.29
C GLU A 278 -1.87 22.29 -7.43
N LYS A 279 -2.11 23.56 -7.73
CA LYS A 279 -2.91 24.04 -8.88
C LYS A 279 -4.37 23.58 -8.88
N ILE A 280 -4.88 23.02 -7.77
CA ILE A 280 -6.28 22.60 -7.65
C ILE A 280 -7.18 23.63 -6.94
N GLY A 281 -6.66 24.82 -6.62
CA GLY A 281 -7.45 25.95 -6.11
C GLY A 281 -7.68 25.94 -4.59
N LEU A 282 -6.89 25.22 -3.78
CA LEU A 282 -7.05 25.18 -2.31
C LEU A 282 -6.90 26.56 -1.69
N GLU A 283 -5.92 27.33 -2.15
CA GLU A 283 -5.62 28.68 -1.68
C GLU A 283 -6.74 29.66 -1.99
N THR A 284 -7.43 29.47 -3.13
CA THR A 284 -8.55 30.31 -3.58
C THR A 284 -9.71 30.32 -2.58
N VAL A 285 -9.93 29.20 -1.92
CA VAL A 285 -11.01 29.02 -0.93
C VAL A 285 -10.52 29.04 0.51
N GLY A 286 -9.20 29.07 0.72
CA GLY A 286 -8.60 29.12 2.06
C GLY A 286 -8.55 27.76 2.79
N ILE A 287 -8.46 26.66 2.03
CA ILE A 287 -8.33 25.31 2.64
C ILE A 287 -6.93 25.14 3.23
N ALA A 288 -6.89 24.78 4.51
CA ALA A 288 -5.67 24.63 5.28
C ALA A 288 -4.93 23.33 4.96
N LYS A 289 -3.58 23.40 4.96
CA LYS A 289 -2.68 22.27 4.83
C LYS A 289 -1.88 22.06 6.13
N SER A 290 -1.48 20.82 6.40
CA SER A 290 -0.53 20.49 7.45
C SER A 290 0.89 20.94 7.05
N GLU A 291 1.83 20.93 8.00
CA GLU A 291 3.27 21.20 7.73
C GLU A 291 3.86 20.24 6.68
N ARG A 292 3.33 19.02 6.61
CA ARG A 292 3.72 18.00 5.62
C ARG A 292 3.00 18.15 4.27
N GLY A 293 2.16 19.18 4.10
CA GLY A 293 1.46 19.51 2.85
C GLY A 293 0.11 18.81 2.64
N PHE A 294 -0.33 17.94 3.51
CA PHE A 294 -1.64 17.26 3.41
C PHE A 294 -2.80 18.21 3.75
N VAL A 295 -3.95 18.01 3.14
CA VAL A 295 -5.17 18.75 3.50
C VAL A 295 -5.59 18.40 4.92
N LYS A 296 -5.80 19.42 5.78
CA LYS A 296 -6.28 19.20 7.14
C LYS A 296 -7.76 18.88 7.15
N ILE A 297 -8.14 17.82 7.85
CA ILE A 297 -9.53 17.38 8.03
C ILE A 297 -9.83 17.05 9.47
N ASN A 298 -11.11 17.05 9.83
CA ASN A 298 -11.61 16.48 11.08
C ASN A 298 -12.03 15.01 10.92
N ALA A 299 -12.58 14.40 11.96
CA ALA A 299 -13.02 12.99 11.94
C ALA A 299 -14.16 12.71 10.95
N LYS A 300 -14.87 13.72 10.46
CA LYS A 300 -15.92 13.64 9.43
C LYS A 300 -15.42 14.04 8.05
N PHE A 301 -14.09 14.08 7.85
CA PHE A 301 -13.40 14.46 6.60
C PHE A 301 -13.63 15.93 6.16
N GLU A 302 -14.22 16.78 7.02
CA GLU A 302 -14.45 18.17 6.72
C GLU A 302 -13.13 18.95 6.79
N THR A 303 -12.92 19.84 5.82
CA THR A 303 -11.84 20.83 5.88
C THR A 303 -12.26 22.00 6.80
N ASN A 304 -11.38 22.96 6.97
CA ASN A 304 -11.72 24.22 7.67
C ASN A 304 -12.73 25.11 6.91
N VAL A 305 -13.13 24.74 5.71
CA VAL A 305 -14.07 25.48 4.87
C VAL A 305 -15.33 24.65 4.65
N ALA A 306 -16.48 25.17 5.09
CA ALA A 306 -17.75 24.45 5.03
C ALA A 306 -18.13 24.02 3.59
N GLY A 307 -18.53 22.76 3.42
CA GLY A 307 -18.91 22.18 2.14
C GLY A 307 -17.73 21.65 1.32
N TYR A 308 -16.50 21.71 1.87
CA TYR A 308 -15.31 21.09 1.26
C TYR A 308 -14.76 20.00 2.15
N TYR A 309 -14.53 18.83 1.57
CA TYR A 309 -14.09 17.62 2.23
C TYR A 309 -12.82 17.09 1.56
N ALA A 310 -12.00 16.30 2.29
CA ALA A 310 -10.88 15.60 1.67
C ALA A 310 -10.77 14.17 2.20
N ILE A 311 -10.48 13.22 1.28
CA ILE A 311 -10.36 11.79 1.56
C ILE A 311 -9.20 11.17 0.78
N GLY A 312 -8.74 10.02 1.23
CA GLY A 312 -7.61 9.29 0.64
C GLY A 312 -6.27 9.91 0.97
N ASP A 313 -5.28 9.67 0.11
CA ASP A 313 -3.88 10.06 0.37
C ASP A 313 -3.69 11.56 0.55
N VAL A 314 -4.51 12.39 -0.11
CA VAL A 314 -4.40 13.85 -0.03
C VAL A 314 -4.66 14.39 1.39
N ALA A 315 -5.41 13.65 2.19
CA ALA A 315 -5.69 13.96 3.61
C ALA A 315 -4.65 13.40 4.58
N GLY A 316 -3.71 12.57 4.10
CA GLY A 316 -2.65 11.98 4.93
C GLY A 316 -3.08 10.71 5.68
N ASN A 317 -2.57 10.51 6.90
CA ASN A 317 -2.62 9.25 7.64
C ASN A 317 -1.95 8.11 6.84
N GLN A 318 -2.45 6.86 6.94
CA GLN A 318 -1.97 5.77 6.10
C GLN A 318 -2.38 6.02 4.64
N MET A 319 -1.41 5.99 3.72
CA MET A 319 -1.65 6.12 2.27
C MET A 319 -1.98 4.74 1.68
N LEU A 320 -3.16 4.21 2.02
CA LEU A 320 -3.63 2.88 1.65
C LEU A 320 -4.97 2.96 0.91
N ALA A 321 -5.10 2.19 -0.16
CA ALA A 321 -6.28 2.21 -1.01
C ALA A 321 -7.57 1.84 -0.23
N HIS A 322 -7.51 0.79 0.61
CA HIS A 322 -8.64 0.34 1.42
C HIS A 322 -9.04 1.38 2.49
N LYS A 323 -8.07 2.11 3.09
CA LYS A 323 -8.36 3.26 3.97
C LYS A 323 -9.13 4.34 3.20
N GLY A 324 -8.64 4.73 2.03
CA GLY A 324 -9.32 5.72 1.18
C GLY A 324 -10.71 5.27 0.74
N SER A 325 -10.89 3.99 0.38
CA SER A 325 -12.20 3.42 0.03
C SER A 325 -13.18 3.48 1.20
N ARG A 326 -12.72 3.15 2.42
CA ARG A 326 -13.57 3.25 3.62
C ARG A 326 -13.93 4.69 3.94
N GLU A 327 -12.98 5.64 3.84
CA GLU A 327 -13.25 7.07 3.99
C GLU A 327 -14.29 7.54 2.97
N GLY A 328 -14.16 7.13 1.70
CA GLY A 328 -15.11 7.46 0.65
C GLY A 328 -16.53 6.95 0.91
N HIS A 329 -16.64 5.71 1.41
CA HIS A 329 -17.92 5.12 1.79
C HIS A 329 -18.58 5.90 2.95
N VAL A 330 -17.83 6.11 4.04
CA VAL A 330 -18.31 6.82 5.23
C VAL A 330 -18.70 8.27 4.91
N LEU A 331 -17.88 8.98 4.11
CA LEU A 331 -18.21 10.34 3.69
C LEU A 331 -19.51 10.38 2.87
N ALA A 332 -19.70 9.44 1.94
CA ALA A 332 -20.92 9.38 1.15
C ALA A 332 -22.17 9.15 2.03
N ASP A 333 -22.07 8.27 3.01
CA ASP A 333 -23.17 8.04 3.97
C ASP A 333 -23.48 9.31 4.77
N LEU A 334 -22.46 10.02 5.29
CA LEU A 334 -22.64 11.32 5.97
C LEU A 334 -23.32 12.36 5.09
N LEU A 335 -22.90 12.48 3.82
CA LEU A 335 -23.52 13.41 2.84
C LEU A 335 -24.94 13.01 2.47
N GLY A 336 -25.26 11.72 2.55
CA GLY A 336 -26.60 11.15 2.36
C GLY A 336 -27.54 11.40 3.56
N GLY A 337 -27.01 11.83 4.70
CA GLY A 337 -27.76 12.03 5.95
C GLY A 337 -27.85 10.80 6.83
N GLU A 338 -27.04 9.77 6.53
CA GLU A 338 -26.89 8.59 7.36
C GLU A 338 -25.98 8.86 8.57
N HIS A 339 -25.96 7.95 9.52
CA HIS A 339 -25.13 8.01 10.73
C HIS A 339 -24.15 6.82 10.80
N PRO A 340 -23.14 6.76 9.89
CA PRO A 340 -22.20 5.64 9.86
C PRO A 340 -21.24 5.67 11.05
N HIS A 341 -20.71 4.49 11.41
CA HIS A 341 -19.52 4.42 12.24
C HIS A 341 -18.35 5.08 11.50
N LEU A 342 -17.67 6.00 12.20
CA LEU A 342 -16.49 6.69 11.65
C LEU A 342 -15.34 5.70 11.47
N VAL A 343 -14.33 6.08 10.66
CA VAL A 343 -13.17 5.24 10.40
C VAL A 343 -12.34 5.07 11.66
N ASN A 344 -12.14 3.83 12.07
CA ASN A 344 -11.20 3.49 13.12
C ASN A 344 -9.79 3.35 12.50
N TYR A 345 -8.99 4.40 12.58
CA TYR A 345 -7.63 4.42 12.01
C TYR A 345 -6.64 3.48 12.72
N ASN A 346 -6.97 3.02 13.94
CA ASN A 346 -6.17 2.05 14.67
C ASN A 346 -6.46 0.60 14.25
N ASN A 347 -7.48 0.41 13.38
CA ASN A 347 -7.87 -0.91 12.88
C ASN A 347 -7.78 -1.02 11.34
N ILE A 348 -6.78 -0.36 10.75
CA ILE A 348 -6.49 -0.45 9.32
C ILE A 348 -5.31 -1.40 9.12
N PRO A 349 -5.49 -2.56 8.44
CA PRO A 349 -4.40 -3.49 8.22
C PRO A 349 -3.34 -2.92 7.28
N SER A 350 -2.07 -3.26 7.55
CA SER A 350 -0.94 -3.05 6.66
C SER A 350 -0.58 -4.37 5.97
N CYS A 351 -0.31 -4.33 4.67
CA CYS A 351 0.02 -5.51 3.88
C CYS A 351 1.15 -5.20 2.89
N THR A 352 2.20 -6.02 2.90
CA THR A 352 3.30 -6.01 1.94
C THR A 352 3.37 -7.39 1.28
N TYR A 353 3.25 -7.42 -0.05
CA TYR A 353 3.02 -8.63 -0.86
C TYR A 353 4.30 -9.26 -1.41
N CYS A 354 5.44 -9.02 -0.76
CA CYS A 354 6.71 -9.70 -1.08
C CYS A 354 6.71 -11.18 -0.64
N HIS A 355 7.80 -11.88 -0.88
CA HIS A 355 7.96 -13.28 -0.47
C HIS A 355 9.08 -13.39 0.59
N PRO A 356 8.71 -13.79 1.85
CA PRO A 356 7.36 -14.00 2.39
C PRO A 356 6.56 -12.70 2.52
N GLU A 357 5.22 -12.80 2.49
CA GLU A 357 4.34 -11.66 2.74
C GLU A 357 4.45 -11.17 4.18
N VAL A 358 4.17 -9.87 4.40
CA VAL A 358 4.10 -9.29 5.75
C VAL A 358 2.75 -8.59 5.89
N ALA A 359 2.03 -8.90 6.98
CA ALA A 359 0.78 -8.24 7.29
C ALA A 359 0.67 -7.92 8.79
N SER A 360 0.05 -6.81 9.11
CA SER A 360 -0.10 -6.36 10.50
C SER A 360 -1.40 -5.60 10.74
N ILE A 361 -1.82 -5.58 11.98
CA ILE A 361 -2.93 -4.77 12.49
C ILE A 361 -2.65 -4.35 13.94
N GLY A 362 -3.02 -3.13 14.30
CA GLY A 362 -2.90 -2.61 15.66
C GLY A 362 -1.48 -2.20 16.05
N LEU A 363 -1.11 -2.38 17.31
CA LEU A 363 0.15 -1.90 17.89
C LEU A 363 1.28 -2.90 17.67
N THR A 364 2.47 -2.39 17.37
CA THR A 364 3.71 -3.16 17.48
C THR A 364 4.10 -3.37 18.94
N GLU A 365 4.95 -4.34 19.23
CA GLU A 365 5.46 -4.54 20.59
C GLU A 365 6.22 -3.30 21.10
N GLN A 366 6.95 -2.60 20.23
CA GLN A 366 7.62 -1.36 20.60
C GLN A 366 6.59 -0.26 20.97
N ALA A 367 5.49 -0.15 20.22
CA ALA A 367 4.44 0.81 20.55
C ALA A 367 3.76 0.50 21.89
N CYS A 368 3.59 -0.77 22.25
CA CYS A 368 3.09 -1.18 23.56
C CYS A 368 4.06 -0.78 24.68
N LYS A 369 5.36 -0.96 24.48
CA LYS A 369 6.40 -0.53 25.43
C LYS A 369 6.42 0.98 25.62
N ASP A 370 6.36 1.75 24.54
CA ASP A 370 6.37 3.21 24.55
C ASP A 370 5.14 3.78 25.28
N GLN A 371 3.99 3.12 25.11
CA GLN A 371 2.73 3.44 25.79
C GLN A 371 2.63 2.87 27.20
N LYS A 372 3.63 2.09 27.64
CA LYS A 372 3.67 1.43 28.96
C LYS A 372 2.45 0.55 29.25
N LEU A 373 1.97 -0.14 28.21
CA LEU A 373 0.88 -1.10 28.36
C LEU A 373 1.38 -2.38 29.03
N ASP A 374 0.54 -3.01 29.84
CA ASP A 374 0.78 -4.36 30.35
C ASP A 374 0.25 -5.36 29.32
N TYR A 375 1.16 -6.07 28.65
CA TYR A 375 0.83 -6.94 27.52
C TYR A 375 1.49 -8.31 27.63
N LYS A 376 0.95 -9.27 26.90
CA LYS A 376 1.53 -10.58 26.65
C LYS A 376 1.70 -10.79 25.16
N VAL A 377 2.72 -11.56 24.79
CA VAL A 377 3.01 -11.92 23.40
C VAL A 377 2.85 -13.43 23.25
N GLY A 378 2.21 -13.86 22.18
CA GLY A 378 2.25 -15.23 21.70
C GLY A 378 2.80 -15.26 20.28
N LYS A 379 3.62 -16.27 19.97
CA LYS A 379 4.29 -16.38 18.68
C LYS A 379 4.40 -17.83 18.23
N PHE A 380 3.90 -18.13 17.04
CA PHE A 380 3.95 -19.48 16.48
C PHE A 380 4.65 -19.50 15.12
N PRO A 381 5.71 -20.29 14.91
CA PRO A 381 6.45 -20.34 13.65
C PRO A 381 5.75 -21.24 12.62
N PHE A 382 5.72 -20.81 11.35
CA PHE A 382 5.17 -21.66 10.28
C PHE A 382 5.94 -22.96 10.06
N SER A 383 7.20 -23.05 10.49
CA SER A 383 7.95 -24.31 10.46
C SER A 383 7.35 -25.41 11.33
N ALA A 384 6.50 -25.07 12.30
CA ALA A 384 5.74 -26.03 13.11
C ALA A 384 4.34 -26.32 12.55
N ASN A 385 3.85 -25.53 11.55
CA ASN A 385 2.54 -25.71 10.95
C ASN A 385 2.55 -26.79 9.86
N GLY A 386 1.65 -27.77 9.97
CA GLY A 386 1.56 -28.89 9.01
C GLY A 386 1.28 -28.44 7.57
N ARG A 387 0.38 -27.47 7.36
CA ARG A 387 0.03 -26.97 6.03
C ARG A 387 1.21 -26.23 5.38
N ALA A 388 1.92 -25.40 6.13
CA ALA A 388 3.12 -24.72 5.67
C ALA A 388 4.20 -25.69 5.20
N ARG A 389 4.37 -26.81 5.93
CA ARG A 389 5.30 -27.90 5.53
C ARG A 389 4.88 -28.56 4.23
N THR A 390 3.58 -28.80 4.00
CA THR A 390 3.11 -29.42 2.75
C THR A 390 3.30 -28.53 1.53
N SER A 391 3.30 -27.20 1.69
CA SER A 391 3.56 -26.25 0.60
C SER A 391 5.04 -25.93 0.41
N GLY A 392 5.92 -26.30 1.36
CA GLY A 392 7.32 -25.90 1.37
C GLY A 392 7.56 -24.43 1.71
N GLU A 393 6.55 -23.73 2.26
CA GLU A 393 6.59 -22.31 2.59
C GLU A 393 6.57 -22.14 4.12
N THR A 394 7.69 -22.42 4.77
CA THR A 394 7.82 -22.50 6.23
C THR A 394 8.51 -21.28 6.86
N ASP A 395 8.92 -20.31 6.06
CA ASP A 395 9.52 -19.07 6.58
C ASP A 395 8.45 -18.20 7.25
N GLY A 396 8.77 -17.67 8.44
CA GLY A 396 7.93 -16.74 9.16
C GLY A 396 7.14 -17.29 10.34
N PHE A 397 6.18 -16.50 10.79
CA PHE A 397 5.43 -16.75 12.03
C PHE A 397 4.12 -15.94 12.07
N VAL A 398 3.25 -16.29 13.01
CA VAL A 398 2.17 -15.44 13.53
C VAL A 398 2.58 -14.94 14.92
N LYS A 399 2.42 -13.63 15.17
CA LYS A 399 2.65 -12.97 16.46
C LYS A 399 1.39 -12.23 16.88
N ILE A 400 0.90 -12.51 18.09
CA ILE A 400 -0.24 -11.86 18.72
C ILE A 400 0.26 -11.07 19.94
N ILE A 401 -0.19 -9.85 20.08
CA ILE A 401 0.04 -8.99 21.24
C ILE A 401 -1.31 -8.72 21.88
N ARG A 402 -1.51 -9.15 23.12
CA ARG A 402 -2.74 -8.95 23.85
C ARG A 402 -2.55 -8.15 25.14
N ASP A 403 -3.61 -7.48 25.58
CA ASP A 403 -3.68 -6.93 26.93
C ASP A 403 -3.52 -8.05 27.97
N ALA A 404 -2.70 -7.81 28.99
CA ALA A 404 -2.38 -8.84 29.99
C ALA A 404 -3.56 -9.18 30.89
N LYS A 405 -4.47 -8.23 31.13
CA LYS A 405 -5.57 -8.36 32.07
C LYS A 405 -6.88 -8.76 31.40
N TYR A 406 -7.22 -8.11 30.27
CA TYR A 406 -8.54 -8.25 29.64
C TYR A 406 -8.52 -9.15 28.39
N GLY A 407 -7.34 -9.51 27.91
CA GLY A 407 -7.22 -10.37 26.72
C GLY A 407 -7.48 -9.68 25.39
N GLU A 408 -7.73 -8.37 25.37
CA GLU A 408 -7.95 -7.59 24.14
C GLU A 408 -6.76 -7.74 23.18
N ILE A 409 -7.01 -7.90 21.90
CA ILE A 409 -5.97 -7.97 20.87
C ILE A 409 -5.44 -6.56 20.61
N LEU A 410 -4.28 -6.21 21.17
CA LEU A 410 -3.61 -4.93 20.98
C LEU A 410 -2.99 -4.83 19.58
N GLY A 411 -2.43 -5.93 19.10
CA GLY A 411 -1.81 -6.01 17.79
C GLY A 411 -1.59 -7.44 17.32
N ALA A 412 -1.46 -7.59 16.00
CA ALA A 412 -1.12 -8.86 15.39
C ALA A 412 -0.23 -8.65 14.16
N HIS A 413 0.73 -9.53 13.97
CA HIS A 413 1.77 -9.43 12.96
C HIS A 413 2.04 -10.81 12.38
N ILE A 414 1.99 -10.91 11.05
CA ILE A 414 2.18 -12.17 10.33
C ILE A 414 3.28 -11.98 9.28
N VAL A 415 4.25 -12.86 9.27
CA VAL A 415 5.21 -13.00 8.15
C VAL A 415 5.07 -14.42 7.62
N GLY A 416 4.78 -14.58 6.34
CA GLY A 416 4.63 -15.92 5.75
C GLY A 416 3.79 -15.94 4.49
N ALA A 417 3.58 -17.12 3.94
CA ALA A 417 2.68 -17.30 2.80
C ALA A 417 1.24 -16.93 3.19
N HIS A 418 0.56 -16.17 2.33
CA HIS A 418 -0.83 -15.74 2.54
C HIS A 418 -1.07 -14.89 3.80
N ALA A 419 -0.03 -14.26 4.36
CA ALA A 419 -0.16 -13.38 5.52
C ALA A 419 -1.18 -12.25 5.28
N THR A 420 -1.22 -11.72 4.05
CA THR A 420 -2.13 -10.64 3.65
C THR A 420 -3.60 -11.06 3.60
N GLU A 421 -3.89 -12.35 3.43
CA GLU A 421 -5.25 -12.91 3.52
C GLU A 421 -5.60 -13.28 4.98
N MET A 422 -4.65 -13.91 5.69
CA MET A 422 -4.86 -14.39 7.06
C MET A 422 -5.11 -13.26 8.07
N ILE A 423 -4.52 -12.09 7.88
CA ILE A 423 -4.65 -10.95 8.81
C ILE A 423 -6.11 -10.52 9.02
N HIS A 424 -7.01 -10.80 8.07
CA HIS A 424 -8.40 -10.34 8.12
C HIS A 424 -9.23 -10.99 9.24
N GLU A 425 -8.90 -12.19 9.67
CA GLU A 425 -9.48 -12.80 10.87
C GLU A 425 -9.26 -11.91 12.10
N LEU A 426 -8.04 -11.41 12.26
CA LEU A 426 -7.64 -10.55 13.37
C LEU A 426 -8.18 -9.12 13.24
N VAL A 427 -8.34 -8.63 12.01
CA VAL A 427 -9.02 -7.34 11.75
C VAL A 427 -10.48 -7.40 12.21
N VAL A 428 -11.19 -8.48 11.86
CA VAL A 428 -12.59 -8.69 12.27
C VAL A 428 -12.71 -8.85 13.78
N ALA A 429 -11.82 -9.63 14.38
CA ALA A 429 -11.79 -9.82 15.83
C ALA A 429 -11.60 -8.48 16.57
N ARG A 430 -10.63 -7.66 16.16
CA ARG A 430 -10.38 -6.34 16.75
C ARG A 430 -11.53 -5.35 16.54
N GLU A 431 -12.16 -5.34 15.36
CA GLU A 431 -13.28 -4.42 15.08
C GLU A 431 -14.53 -4.72 15.93
N ASN A 432 -14.67 -5.99 16.35
CA ASN A 432 -15.76 -6.43 17.21
C ASN A 432 -15.35 -6.56 18.68
N GLU A 433 -14.17 -6.03 19.05
CA GLU A 433 -13.66 -6.02 20.44
C GLU A 433 -13.55 -7.45 21.04
N PHE A 434 -13.28 -8.46 20.19
CA PHE A 434 -13.02 -9.81 20.67
C PHE A 434 -11.68 -9.87 21.40
N THR A 435 -11.64 -10.72 22.43
CA THR A 435 -10.41 -11.07 23.13
C THR A 435 -9.75 -12.29 22.46
N VAL A 436 -8.57 -12.66 22.90
CA VAL A 436 -7.91 -13.88 22.42
C VAL A 436 -8.68 -15.16 22.78
N GLU A 437 -9.50 -15.10 23.83
CA GLU A 437 -10.33 -16.22 24.25
C GLU A 437 -11.43 -16.57 23.22
N GLU A 438 -12.04 -15.59 22.55
CA GLU A 438 -13.02 -15.86 21.50
C GLU A 438 -12.34 -16.49 20.28
N ILE A 439 -11.08 -16.15 19.98
CA ILE A 439 -10.33 -16.81 18.90
C ILE A 439 -9.96 -18.25 19.30
N ASP A 440 -9.57 -18.49 20.55
CA ASP A 440 -9.29 -19.84 21.07
C ASP A 440 -10.52 -20.78 20.99
N LEU A 441 -11.73 -20.20 21.17
CA LEU A 441 -12.98 -20.95 21.01
C LEU A 441 -13.33 -21.27 19.55
N ALA A 442 -12.77 -20.55 18.59
CA ALA A 442 -13.03 -20.75 17.17
C ALA A 442 -12.27 -21.99 16.66
N ILE A 443 -12.99 -22.90 15.99
CA ILE A 443 -12.38 -24.12 15.43
C ILE A 443 -11.75 -23.78 14.07
N HIS A 444 -10.43 -23.81 14.00
CA HIS A 444 -9.71 -23.69 12.74
C HIS A 444 -9.73 -25.03 11.98
N ALA A 445 -9.98 -24.97 10.67
CA ALA A 445 -9.99 -26.16 9.84
C ALA A 445 -8.57 -26.76 9.72
N HIS A 446 -8.47 -28.11 9.77
CA HIS A 446 -7.21 -28.84 9.61
C HIS A 446 -7.11 -29.54 8.25
N PRO A 447 -5.96 -29.46 7.52
CA PRO A 447 -4.80 -28.63 7.80
C PRO A 447 -4.90 -27.25 7.09
N THR A 448 -4.65 -26.18 7.80
CA THR A 448 -4.62 -24.80 7.26
C THR A 448 -3.48 -23.98 7.83
N LEU A 449 -3.16 -22.86 7.15
CA LEU A 449 -2.21 -21.87 7.71
C LEU A 449 -2.85 -21.10 8.88
N SER A 450 -4.17 -20.92 8.90
CA SER A 450 -4.90 -20.19 9.95
C SER A 450 -4.78 -20.87 11.33
N GLU A 451 -4.51 -22.19 11.41
CA GLU A 451 -4.20 -22.85 12.68
C GLU A 451 -3.02 -22.20 13.42
N ALA A 452 -2.11 -21.54 12.68
CA ALA A 452 -1.01 -20.79 13.28
C ALA A 452 -1.48 -19.58 14.10
N ILE A 453 -2.66 -19.01 13.78
CA ILE A 453 -3.29 -17.94 14.57
C ILE A 453 -3.74 -18.51 15.91
N GLY A 454 -4.45 -19.65 15.91
CA GLY A 454 -4.88 -20.31 17.12
C GLY A 454 -3.72 -20.69 18.04
N GLU A 455 -2.65 -21.26 17.49
CA GLU A 455 -1.44 -21.62 18.25
C GLU A 455 -0.72 -20.38 18.84
N ALA A 456 -0.63 -19.28 18.09
CA ALA A 456 -0.07 -18.03 18.61
C ALA A 456 -0.95 -17.42 19.72
N VAL A 457 -2.27 -17.57 19.62
CA VAL A 457 -3.21 -17.21 20.70
C VAL A 457 -2.96 -18.07 21.92
N LEU A 458 -2.88 -19.41 21.76
CA LEU A 458 -2.57 -20.34 22.85
C LEU A 458 -1.21 -20.04 23.50
N ASP A 459 -0.19 -19.67 22.72
CA ASP A 459 1.11 -19.25 23.28
C ASP A 459 0.97 -18.02 24.17
N SER A 460 0.20 -17.03 23.75
CA SER A 460 -0.08 -15.82 24.57
C SER A 460 -0.76 -16.13 25.90
N LEU A 461 -1.45 -17.26 25.99
CA LEU A 461 -2.13 -17.79 27.18
C LEU A 461 -1.27 -18.79 27.97
N GLY A 462 -0.07 -19.13 27.48
CA GLY A 462 0.81 -20.18 28.06
C GLY A 462 0.26 -21.59 27.88
N LYS A 463 -0.50 -21.85 26.81
CA LYS A 463 -1.20 -23.10 26.50
C LYS A 463 -0.80 -23.73 25.16
N MET A 464 0.20 -23.18 24.46
CA MET A 464 0.66 -23.68 23.15
C MET A 464 1.06 -25.17 23.26
N ILE A 465 0.71 -25.97 22.23
CA ILE A 465 0.92 -27.42 22.24
C ILE A 465 1.95 -27.84 21.17
N HIS A 466 1.93 -27.21 19.99
CA HIS A 466 2.61 -27.76 18.82
C HIS A 466 3.99 -27.13 18.48
N ALA A 467 4.58 -26.31 19.35
CA ALA A 467 5.92 -25.74 19.16
C ALA A 467 6.73 -25.67 20.45
#